data_73f910aca80ad35cfe181ccedf00b2cd
#
_entry.id   73f910aca80ad35cfe181ccedf00b2cd
#
_cell.length_a   1.000
_cell.length_b   1.000
_cell.length_c   1.000
_cell.angle_alpha   90.00
_cell.angle_beta   90.00
_cell.angle_gamma   90.00
#
_symmetry.space_group_name_H-M   'P 1'
#
loop_
_entity.id
_entity.type
_entity.pdbx_description
1 polymer ?
#
loop_
_entity_poly.entity_id
_entity_poly.type
_entity_poly.pdbx_seq_one_letter_code
_entity_poly.pdbx_strand_id
1 'polypeptide(L)'
;MPIPRAIKATWLLALLVIGGCGSQEGARYALPGKVGASGEIVVVCENTVWSGAVGDTLRSIFGKPFPVLPQYEPWFDLVHLTPESFDRFWKPHRNIIDLELADRVDTQVPNVSIYREKYARNQIYIEGAARTSAGLALALAERGAEMRSILHRTEVDRFGRLMALDENEVIKAELAERMHLELTLPRDARWAKKNDEMGWIDRQLTRMKGGDNHDVQQGFVGYREPYTSGQQFSMQARLDKRNAIMR
;
A
#
# COMPACT_ATOMS: atom_id res chain seq x y z
N MET A 1 63.64 15.51 -49.03
CA MET A 1 62.31 16.08 -49.31
C MET A 1 61.47 16.02 -48.06
N PRO A 2 61.10 17.12 -47.50
CA PRO A 2 60.26 17.09 -46.27
C PRO A 2 58.78 16.89 -46.63
N ILE A 3 58.11 15.98 -45.94
CA ILE A 3 56.70 15.66 -46.10
C ILE A 3 55.86 16.85 -45.58
N PRO A 4 54.87 17.34 -46.32
CA PRO A 4 54.12 18.54 -45.96
C PRO A 4 53.28 18.29 -44.68
N ARG A 5 53.34 19.26 -43.77
CA ARG A 5 52.67 19.26 -42.46
C ARG A 5 51.13 19.12 -42.49
N ALA A 6 50.51 19.24 -43.66
CA ALA A 6 49.08 19.13 -43.84
C ALA A 6 48.47 17.73 -43.68
N ILE A 7 49.29 16.65 -43.87
CA ILE A 7 48.81 15.28 -43.81
C ILE A 7 48.69 14.77 -42.37
N LYS A 8 49.40 15.40 -41.41
CA LYS A 8 49.33 14.99 -39.99
C LYS A 8 48.09 15.47 -39.25
N ALA A 9 47.44 16.54 -39.71
CA ALA A 9 46.25 17.09 -39.08
C ALA A 9 44.97 16.31 -39.43
N THR A 10 44.92 15.66 -40.60
CA THR A 10 43.74 14.93 -41.09
C THR A 10 43.59 13.59 -40.41
N TRP A 11 44.68 12.97 -39.94
CA TRP A 11 44.64 11.69 -39.22
C TRP A 11 44.23 11.83 -37.73
N LEU A 12 44.45 12.99 -37.14
CA LEU A 12 44.02 13.29 -35.78
C LEU A 12 42.54 13.56 -35.69
N LEU A 13 41.89 14.03 -36.73
CA LEU A 13 40.45 14.29 -36.77
C LEU A 13 39.64 13.02 -37.04
N ALA A 14 40.23 11.99 -37.72
CA ALA A 14 39.58 10.73 -38.01
C ALA A 14 39.46 9.81 -36.76
N LEU A 15 40.32 9.99 -35.75
CA LEU A 15 40.30 9.18 -34.52
C LEU A 15 39.26 9.60 -33.48
N LEU A 16 38.66 10.81 -33.63
CA LEU A 16 37.67 11.36 -32.71
C LEU A 16 36.21 10.89 -33.01
N VAL A 17 35.98 10.22 -34.15
CA VAL A 17 34.62 9.82 -34.57
C VAL A 17 34.28 8.37 -34.20
N ILE A 18 35.23 7.56 -33.71
CA ILE A 18 35.04 6.13 -33.42
C ILE A 18 34.69 5.89 -31.92
N GLY A 19 34.68 6.92 -31.08
CA GLY A 19 34.38 6.81 -29.63
C GLY A 19 32.91 6.94 -29.26
N GLY A 20 31.95 6.96 -30.19
CA GLY A 20 30.55 7.30 -29.96
C GLY A 20 29.55 6.13 -30.00
N CYS A 21 30.00 4.88 -29.97
CA CYS A 21 29.11 3.74 -29.68
C CYS A 21 29.17 3.40 -28.18
N GLY A 22 28.70 4.31 -27.34
CA GLY A 22 28.23 3.94 -26.02
C GLY A 22 27.05 2.99 -26.23
N SER A 23 27.20 1.73 -25.81
CA SER A 23 26.10 0.79 -25.65
C SER A 23 25.00 1.55 -24.91
N GLN A 24 23.88 1.84 -25.57
CA GLN A 24 22.64 2.13 -24.89
C GLN A 24 22.31 0.88 -24.08
N GLU A 25 22.85 0.77 -22.86
CA GLU A 25 22.19 -0.01 -21.84
C GLU A 25 20.76 0.50 -21.82
N GLY A 26 19.81 -0.38 -22.22
CA GLY A 26 18.44 -0.01 -22.48
C GLY A 26 17.92 0.83 -21.32
N ALA A 27 17.47 2.03 -21.63
CA ALA A 27 16.87 2.91 -20.67
C ALA A 27 15.78 2.12 -19.97
N ARG A 28 16.06 1.66 -18.75
CA ARG A 28 15.04 1.04 -17.89
C ARG A 28 14.03 2.14 -17.66
N TYR A 29 12.93 2.09 -18.40
CA TYR A 29 11.82 3.03 -18.19
C TYR A 29 11.44 2.91 -16.73
N ALA A 30 11.66 3.98 -15.98
CA ALA A 30 11.29 4.02 -14.58
C ALA A 30 9.78 3.81 -14.50
N LEU A 31 9.36 2.83 -13.71
CA LEU A 31 7.94 2.59 -13.48
C LEU A 31 7.25 3.88 -13.00
N PRO A 32 6.04 4.17 -13.47
CA PRO A 32 5.26 5.30 -12.99
C PRO A 32 4.95 5.17 -11.48
N GLY A 33 4.56 6.28 -10.87
CA GLY A 33 4.00 6.24 -9.51
C GLY A 33 2.66 5.49 -9.50
N LYS A 34 2.37 4.81 -8.40
CA LYS A 34 1.07 4.18 -8.17
C LYS A 34 -0.05 5.22 -8.06
N VAL A 35 -1.27 4.85 -8.46
CA VAL A 35 -2.51 5.62 -8.34
C VAL A 35 -3.54 4.88 -7.47
N GLY A 36 -4.72 5.45 -7.27
CA GLY A 36 -5.83 4.89 -6.50
C GLY A 36 -5.87 5.32 -5.05
N ALA A 37 -7.02 5.14 -4.39
CA ALA A 37 -7.23 5.50 -3.00
C ALA A 37 -6.52 4.53 -2.02
N SER A 38 -6.19 5.00 -0.82
CA SER A 38 -5.66 4.12 0.23
C SER A 38 -6.71 3.09 0.63
N GLY A 39 -6.29 1.84 0.80
CA GLY A 39 -7.19 0.76 1.14
C GLY A 39 -8.06 0.24 -0.02
N GLU A 40 -7.81 0.67 -1.26
CA GLU A 40 -8.54 0.20 -2.43
C GLU A 40 -7.79 -0.94 -3.13
N ILE A 41 -8.53 -1.96 -3.56
CA ILE A 41 -8.03 -3.08 -4.37
C ILE A 41 -8.87 -3.15 -5.64
N VAL A 42 -8.22 -3.10 -6.79
CA VAL A 42 -8.85 -3.41 -8.08
C VAL A 42 -8.82 -4.93 -8.27
N VAL A 43 -9.99 -5.52 -8.44
CA VAL A 43 -10.17 -6.94 -8.75
C VAL A 43 -10.53 -7.08 -10.22
N VAL A 44 -9.69 -7.76 -10.97
CA VAL A 44 -9.87 -8.01 -12.42
C VAL A 44 -10.29 -9.45 -12.59
N CYS A 45 -11.50 -9.68 -13.05
CA CYS A 45 -12.02 -11.00 -13.43
C CYS A 45 -13.34 -10.87 -14.20
N GLU A 46 -13.77 -11.96 -14.84
CA GLU A 46 -15.07 -12.04 -15.47
C GLU A 46 -16.22 -11.81 -14.50
N ASN A 47 -17.33 -11.23 -14.98
CA ASN A 47 -18.54 -10.97 -14.18
C ASN A 47 -19.06 -12.23 -13.48
N THR A 48 -19.02 -13.38 -14.15
CA THR A 48 -19.45 -14.67 -13.60
C THR A 48 -18.57 -15.15 -12.46
N VAL A 49 -17.26 -14.87 -12.52
CA VAL A 49 -16.29 -15.16 -11.45
C VAL A 49 -16.53 -14.26 -10.26
N TRP A 50 -16.71 -12.95 -10.51
CA TRP A 50 -16.99 -11.96 -9.47
C TRP A 50 -18.31 -12.21 -8.72
N SER A 51 -19.37 -12.61 -9.45
CA SER A 51 -20.68 -12.89 -8.86
C SER A 51 -20.80 -14.25 -8.18
N GLY A 52 -19.77 -15.10 -8.29
CA GLY A 52 -19.75 -16.46 -7.74
C GLY A 52 -18.87 -16.61 -6.50
N ALA A 53 -18.52 -17.87 -6.21
CA ALA A 53 -17.75 -18.27 -5.03
C ALA A 53 -16.41 -17.54 -4.88
N VAL A 54 -15.74 -17.18 -5.97
CA VAL A 54 -14.48 -16.42 -5.96
C VAL A 54 -14.70 -15.02 -5.40
N GLY A 55 -15.71 -14.30 -5.92
CA GLY A 55 -16.03 -12.96 -5.42
C GLY A 55 -16.49 -12.98 -3.96
N ASP A 56 -17.27 -13.99 -3.54
CA ASP A 56 -17.67 -14.17 -2.14
C ASP A 56 -16.44 -14.41 -1.24
N THR A 57 -15.49 -15.21 -1.71
CA THR A 57 -14.23 -15.46 -1.01
C THR A 57 -13.43 -14.16 -0.85
N LEU A 58 -13.26 -13.36 -1.91
CA LEU A 58 -12.57 -12.08 -1.83
C LEU A 58 -13.24 -11.11 -0.86
N ARG A 59 -14.56 -10.99 -0.92
CA ARG A 59 -15.34 -10.16 0.02
C ARG A 59 -15.16 -10.65 1.45
N SER A 60 -15.11 -11.97 1.66
CA SER A 60 -14.87 -12.54 3.00
C SER A 60 -13.46 -12.32 3.53
N ILE A 61 -12.46 -12.17 2.66
CA ILE A 61 -11.07 -11.91 3.04
C ILE A 61 -10.84 -10.42 3.29
N PHE A 62 -11.24 -9.57 2.35
CA PHE A 62 -10.86 -8.16 2.30
C PHE A 62 -11.98 -7.20 2.72
N GLY A 63 -13.23 -7.56 2.50
CA GLY A 63 -14.39 -6.72 2.84
C GLY A 63 -14.89 -6.89 4.29
N LYS A 64 -14.28 -7.75 5.11
CA LYS A 64 -14.65 -7.86 6.54
C LYS A 64 -14.37 -6.56 7.27
N PRO A 65 -15.15 -6.25 8.33
CA PRO A 65 -14.89 -5.06 9.14
C PRO A 65 -13.53 -5.16 9.81
N PHE A 66 -12.85 -4.01 9.87
CA PHE A 66 -11.62 -3.88 10.65
C PHE A 66 -11.96 -4.06 12.14
N PRO A 67 -11.26 -4.97 12.85
CA PRO A 67 -11.58 -5.24 14.25
C PRO A 67 -11.40 -3.97 15.10
N VAL A 68 -12.20 -3.87 16.15
CA VAL A 68 -12.19 -2.80 17.18
C VAL A 68 -12.69 -1.41 16.75
N LEU A 69 -13.11 -1.21 15.52
CA LEU A 69 -13.79 0.03 15.15
C LEU A 69 -15.25 -0.02 15.56
N PRO A 70 -15.84 1.07 16.09
CA PRO A 70 -17.24 1.11 16.52
C PRO A 70 -18.23 1.10 15.36
N GLN A 71 -17.79 1.46 14.18
CA GLN A 71 -18.56 1.46 12.94
C GLN A 71 -17.98 0.48 11.93
N TYR A 72 -18.80 0.09 10.95
CA TYR A 72 -18.35 -0.81 9.89
C TYR A 72 -17.37 -0.07 8.98
N GLU A 73 -16.11 -0.50 9.01
CA GLU A 73 -15.08 -0.09 8.06
C GLU A 73 -14.39 -1.36 7.54
N PRO A 74 -14.44 -1.67 6.25
CA PRO A 74 -13.79 -2.86 5.73
C PRO A 74 -12.27 -2.72 5.76
N TRP A 75 -11.56 -3.86 5.76
CA TRP A 75 -10.10 -3.86 5.59
C TRP A 75 -9.68 -3.18 4.30
N PHE A 76 -10.44 -3.42 3.22
CA PHE A 76 -10.21 -2.88 1.89
C PHE A 76 -11.52 -2.67 1.14
N ASP A 77 -11.57 -1.62 0.34
CA ASP A 77 -12.62 -1.40 -0.65
C ASP A 77 -12.28 -2.15 -1.93
N LEU A 78 -13.22 -2.96 -2.43
CA LEU A 78 -13.03 -3.76 -3.64
C LEU A 78 -13.71 -3.08 -4.82
N VAL A 79 -12.94 -2.78 -5.87
CA VAL A 79 -13.41 -2.25 -7.15
C VAL A 79 -13.28 -3.35 -8.20
N HIS A 80 -14.39 -3.84 -8.70
CA HIS A 80 -14.40 -4.89 -9.73
C HIS A 80 -14.31 -4.30 -11.14
N LEU A 81 -13.45 -4.90 -11.96
CA LEU A 81 -13.31 -4.64 -13.39
C LEU A 81 -13.33 -5.95 -14.16
N THR A 82 -13.93 -5.93 -15.35
CA THR A 82 -13.73 -7.04 -16.30
C THR A 82 -12.36 -6.95 -16.96
N PRO A 83 -11.80 -8.07 -17.49
CA PRO A 83 -10.51 -8.05 -18.20
C PRO A 83 -10.47 -7.03 -19.34
N GLU A 84 -11.57 -6.85 -20.09
CA GLU A 84 -11.67 -5.89 -21.20
C GLU A 84 -11.59 -4.43 -20.69
N SER A 85 -12.07 -4.17 -19.47
CA SER A 85 -12.04 -2.84 -18.86
C SER A 85 -10.71 -2.52 -18.19
N PHE A 86 -9.84 -3.53 -18.01
CA PHE A 86 -8.55 -3.38 -17.37
C PHE A 86 -7.49 -2.88 -18.37
N ASP A 87 -7.47 -1.59 -18.60
CA ASP A 87 -6.59 -0.92 -19.54
C ASP A 87 -5.36 -0.26 -18.88
N ARG A 88 -4.65 0.56 -19.67
CA ARG A 88 -3.45 1.30 -19.23
C ARG A 88 -3.69 2.26 -18.06
N PHE A 89 -4.91 2.72 -17.83
CA PHE A 89 -5.24 3.67 -16.76
C PHE A 89 -5.34 2.95 -15.41
N TRP A 90 -5.76 1.68 -15.41
CA TRP A 90 -5.89 0.86 -14.22
C TRP A 90 -4.59 0.15 -13.83
N LYS A 91 -3.72 -0.18 -14.80
CA LYS A 91 -2.45 -0.88 -14.55
C LYS A 91 -1.57 -0.24 -13.46
N PRO A 92 -1.47 1.10 -13.34
CA PRO A 92 -0.69 1.71 -12.25
C PRO A 92 -1.39 1.69 -10.89
N HIS A 93 -2.60 1.09 -10.74
CA HIS A 93 -3.30 1.06 -9.48
C HIS A 93 -2.47 0.38 -8.38
N ARG A 94 -2.56 0.89 -7.15
CA ARG A 94 -1.69 0.49 -6.03
C ARG A 94 -1.78 -0.97 -5.62
N ASN A 95 -2.99 -1.55 -5.66
CA ASN A 95 -3.24 -2.94 -5.33
C ASN A 95 -4.16 -3.54 -6.39
N ILE A 96 -3.72 -4.63 -6.99
CA ILE A 96 -4.47 -5.33 -8.05
C ILE A 96 -4.51 -6.81 -7.69
N ILE A 97 -5.68 -7.42 -7.87
CA ILE A 97 -5.89 -8.86 -7.85
C ILE A 97 -6.45 -9.23 -9.22
N ASP A 98 -5.69 -9.95 -10.02
CA ASP A 98 -6.01 -10.35 -11.39
C ASP A 98 -6.25 -11.86 -11.43
N LEU A 99 -7.47 -12.27 -11.81
CA LEU A 99 -7.92 -13.65 -11.69
C LEU A 99 -8.41 -14.18 -13.01
N GLU A 100 -7.90 -15.35 -13.40
CA GLU A 100 -8.28 -16.03 -14.65
C GLU A 100 -8.79 -17.45 -14.37
N LEU A 101 -9.88 -17.83 -15.06
CA LEU A 101 -10.28 -19.22 -15.22
C LEU A 101 -9.90 -19.66 -16.62
N ALA A 102 -8.98 -20.63 -16.76
CA ALA A 102 -8.52 -21.09 -18.05
C ALA A 102 -8.22 -22.60 -18.06
N ASP A 103 -8.73 -23.30 -19.06
CA ASP A 103 -8.50 -24.74 -19.26
C ASP A 103 -7.03 -25.08 -19.53
N ARG A 104 -6.27 -24.09 -20.05
CA ARG A 104 -4.83 -24.18 -20.33
C ARG A 104 -3.92 -24.11 -19.09
N VAL A 105 -4.46 -23.86 -17.93
CA VAL A 105 -3.70 -23.88 -16.69
C VAL A 105 -3.24 -25.30 -16.46
N ASP A 106 -1.97 -25.57 -16.76
CA ASP A 106 -1.34 -26.90 -16.74
C ASP A 106 -1.20 -27.49 -15.33
N THR A 107 -1.66 -26.78 -14.34
CA THR A 107 -1.58 -27.22 -12.95
C THR A 107 -2.94 -27.68 -12.47
N GLN A 108 -3.01 -28.92 -12.00
CA GLN A 108 -4.11 -29.40 -11.18
C GLN A 108 -4.23 -28.62 -9.86
N VAL A 109 -3.19 -27.84 -9.54
CA VAL A 109 -3.11 -27.00 -8.33
C VAL A 109 -3.31 -25.54 -8.75
N PRO A 110 -4.34 -24.86 -8.22
CA PRO A 110 -4.53 -23.45 -8.44
C PRO A 110 -3.30 -22.66 -8.01
N ASN A 111 -2.89 -21.70 -8.83
CA ASN A 111 -1.71 -20.88 -8.54
C ASN A 111 -2.13 -19.47 -8.15
N VAL A 112 -1.65 -19.00 -6.99
CA VAL A 112 -1.77 -17.61 -6.57
C VAL A 112 -0.35 -17.05 -6.35
N SER A 113 0.03 -16.06 -7.14
CA SER A 113 1.35 -15.44 -7.11
C SER A 113 1.26 -13.97 -6.73
N ILE A 114 2.23 -13.48 -5.95
CA ILE A 114 2.26 -12.10 -5.47
C ILE A 114 3.51 -11.43 -6.03
N TYR A 115 3.30 -10.35 -6.78
CA TYR A 115 4.35 -9.55 -7.38
C TYR A 115 4.41 -8.16 -6.77
N ARG A 116 5.60 -7.59 -6.74
CA ARG A 116 5.83 -6.20 -6.39
C ARG A 116 6.21 -5.41 -7.64
N GLU A 117 5.66 -4.20 -7.78
CA GLU A 117 6.07 -3.26 -8.82
C GLU A 117 5.97 -3.81 -10.25
N LYS A 118 4.86 -4.49 -10.58
CA LYS A 118 4.65 -5.03 -11.93
C LYS A 118 4.45 -3.92 -12.97
N TYR A 119 3.61 -2.92 -12.67
CA TYR A 119 3.28 -1.81 -13.57
C TYR A 119 3.54 -0.43 -12.96
N ALA A 120 3.71 -0.34 -11.64
CA ALA A 120 3.97 0.92 -10.95
C ALA A 120 4.86 0.72 -9.73
N ARG A 121 5.59 1.76 -9.34
CA ARG A 121 6.41 1.74 -8.11
C ARG A 121 5.53 1.58 -6.87
N ASN A 122 5.99 0.76 -5.92
CA ASN A 122 5.25 0.46 -4.69
C ASN A 122 3.85 -0.16 -4.91
N GLN A 123 3.67 -0.89 -6.00
CA GLN A 123 2.46 -1.65 -6.30
C GLN A 123 2.53 -3.05 -5.71
N ILE A 124 1.38 -3.58 -5.26
CA ILE A 124 1.17 -5.01 -5.04
C ILE A 124 0.24 -5.52 -6.14
N TYR A 125 0.68 -6.57 -6.81
CA TYR A 125 -0.06 -7.23 -7.87
C TYR A 125 -0.15 -8.73 -7.54
N ILE A 126 -1.38 -9.24 -7.43
CA ILE A 126 -1.66 -10.64 -7.12
C ILE A 126 -2.28 -11.26 -8.37
N GLU A 127 -1.71 -12.34 -8.85
CA GLU A 127 -2.29 -13.15 -9.94
C GLU A 127 -2.84 -14.45 -9.36
N GLY A 128 -4.02 -14.83 -9.81
CA GLY A 128 -4.60 -16.12 -9.49
C GLY A 128 -5.17 -16.78 -10.74
N ALA A 129 -4.84 -18.06 -10.97
CA ALA A 129 -5.35 -18.82 -12.09
C ALA A 129 -5.73 -20.25 -11.66
N ALA A 130 -6.84 -20.74 -12.21
CA ALA A 130 -7.31 -22.10 -12.00
C ALA A 130 -8.20 -22.57 -13.16
N ARG A 131 -8.48 -23.88 -13.24
CA ARG A 131 -9.43 -24.43 -14.19
C ARG A 131 -10.88 -24.24 -13.74
N THR A 132 -11.13 -24.15 -12.44
CA THR A 132 -12.47 -24.07 -11.87
C THR A 132 -12.58 -22.94 -10.86
N SER A 133 -13.76 -22.33 -10.79
CA SER A 133 -14.08 -21.31 -9.80
C SER A 133 -13.93 -21.84 -8.36
N ALA A 134 -14.33 -23.08 -8.10
CA ALA A 134 -14.19 -23.70 -6.79
C ALA A 134 -12.71 -23.86 -6.37
N GLY A 135 -11.86 -24.32 -7.30
CA GLY A 135 -10.42 -24.45 -7.05
C GLY A 135 -9.75 -23.10 -6.79
N LEU A 136 -10.11 -22.06 -7.58
CA LEU A 136 -9.59 -20.71 -7.38
C LEU A 136 -10.05 -20.13 -6.03
N ALA A 137 -11.32 -20.29 -5.67
CA ALA A 137 -11.87 -19.83 -4.40
C ALA A 137 -11.15 -20.49 -3.20
N LEU A 138 -10.87 -21.79 -3.28
CA LEU A 138 -10.14 -22.52 -2.24
C LEU A 138 -8.70 -21.98 -2.09
N ALA A 139 -7.96 -21.84 -3.19
CA ALA A 139 -6.59 -21.30 -3.17
C ALA A 139 -6.51 -19.88 -2.61
N LEU A 140 -7.49 -19.03 -2.96
CA LEU A 140 -7.59 -17.69 -2.40
C LEU A 140 -7.91 -17.73 -0.91
N ALA A 141 -8.79 -18.63 -0.46
CA ALA A 141 -9.11 -18.79 0.97
C ALA A 141 -7.90 -19.25 1.78
N GLU A 142 -7.14 -20.22 1.30
CA GLU A 142 -5.92 -20.74 1.95
C GLU A 142 -4.86 -19.64 2.13
N ARG A 143 -4.69 -18.77 1.14
CA ARG A 143 -3.71 -17.67 1.19
C ARG A 143 -4.30 -16.33 1.66
N GLY A 144 -5.58 -16.30 2.00
CA GLY A 144 -6.30 -15.06 2.30
C GLY A 144 -5.69 -14.23 3.42
N ALA A 145 -5.27 -14.86 4.51
CA ALA A 145 -4.63 -14.18 5.64
C ALA A 145 -3.26 -13.59 5.26
N GLU A 146 -2.47 -14.31 4.47
CA GLU A 146 -1.18 -13.86 3.96
C GLU A 146 -1.35 -12.64 3.02
N MET A 147 -2.22 -12.75 2.03
CA MET A 147 -2.51 -11.67 1.08
C MET A 147 -2.97 -10.41 1.80
N ARG A 148 -3.93 -10.52 2.73
CA ARG A 148 -4.41 -9.39 3.52
C ARG A 148 -3.30 -8.77 4.36
N SER A 149 -2.44 -9.58 4.99
CA SER A 149 -1.31 -9.09 5.79
C SER A 149 -0.30 -8.32 4.94
N ILE A 150 0.03 -8.81 3.74
CA ILE A 150 0.97 -8.15 2.81
C ILE A 150 0.39 -6.81 2.35
N LEU A 151 -0.86 -6.79 1.90
CA LEU A 151 -1.53 -5.58 1.43
C LEU A 151 -1.66 -4.54 2.56
N HIS A 152 -2.13 -4.96 3.74
CA HIS A 152 -2.26 -4.06 4.88
C HIS A 152 -0.92 -3.47 5.32
N ARG A 153 0.10 -4.29 5.48
CA ARG A 153 1.46 -3.83 5.85
C ARG A 153 2.01 -2.85 4.82
N THR A 154 1.79 -3.15 3.53
CA THR A 154 2.21 -2.24 2.45
C THR A 154 1.48 -0.90 2.50
N GLU A 155 0.17 -0.88 2.82
CA GLU A 155 -0.57 0.38 3.00
C GLU A 155 -0.07 1.18 4.22
N VAL A 156 0.20 0.51 5.35
CA VAL A 156 0.80 1.15 6.53
C VAL A 156 2.17 1.76 6.20
N ASP A 157 3.03 1.03 5.49
CA ASP A 157 4.34 1.53 5.07
C ASP A 157 4.24 2.72 4.11
N ARG A 158 3.27 2.71 3.20
CA ARG A 158 3.00 3.84 2.29
C ARG A 158 2.54 5.08 3.05
N PHE A 159 1.64 4.87 4.01
CA PHE A 159 1.14 5.93 4.87
C PHE A 159 2.24 6.50 5.75
N GLY A 160 3.05 5.67 6.38
CA GLY A 160 4.18 6.09 7.19
C GLY A 160 5.18 6.95 6.40
N ARG A 161 5.53 6.52 5.17
CA ARG A 161 6.39 7.33 4.29
C ARG A 161 5.76 8.67 3.91
N LEU A 162 4.44 8.71 3.69
CA LEU A 162 3.76 9.97 3.40
C LEU A 162 3.78 10.92 4.61
N MET A 163 3.57 10.40 5.80
CA MET A 163 3.62 11.19 7.04
C MET A 163 5.02 11.74 7.31
N ALA A 164 6.07 10.96 7.04
CA ALA A 164 7.45 11.37 7.23
C ALA A 164 7.91 12.51 6.28
N LEU A 165 7.19 12.77 5.18
CA LEU A 165 7.51 13.89 4.28
C LEU A 165 7.19 15.27 4.89
N ASP A 166 6.27 15.33 5.81
CA ASP A 166 5.84 16.57 6.47
C ASP A 166 5.55 16.30 7.96
N GLU A 167 6.61 15.89 8.67
CA GLU A 167 6.54 15.48 10.06
C GLU A 167 6.54 16.66 11.04
N ASN A 168 5.83 16.50 12.15
CA ASN A 168 5.86 17.44 13.28
C ASN A 168 6.99 17.08 14.24
N GLU A 169 8.18 17.60 13.98
CA GLU A 169 9.38 17.32 14.77
C GLU A 169 9.24 17.80 16.24
N VAL A 170 8.47 18.84 16.50
CA VAL A 170 8.25 19.37 17.86
C VAL A 170 7.50 18.36 18.72
N ILE A 171 6.34 17.89 18.22
CA ILE A 171 5.53 16.90 18.95
C ILE A 171 6.27 15.56 19.05
N LYS A 172 7.01 15.17 18.03
CA LYS A 172 7.84 13.96 18.04
C LYS A 172 8.88 14.01 19.16
N ALA A 173 9.62 15.13 19.29
CA ALA A 173 10.60 15.31 20.35
C ALA A 173 9.94 15.30 21.76
N GLU A 174 8.80 15.98 21.92
CA GLU A 174 8.06 15.97 23.19
C GLU A 174 7.52 14.56 23.56
N LEU A 175 7.07 13.77 22.58
CA LEU A 175 6.64 12.39 22.81
C LEU A 175 7.80 11.50 23.25
N ALA A 176 8.95 11.62 22.59
CA ALA A 176 10.15 10.88 22.96
C ALA A 176 10.61 11.20 24.39
N GLU A 177 10.64 12.48 24.75
CA GLU A 177 11.06 12.93 26.09
C GLU A 177 10.07 12.52 27.18
N ARG A 178 8.77 12.77 26.99
CA ARG A 178 7.74 12.58 28.02
C ARG A 178 7.25 11.15 28.15
N MET A 179 7.08 10.48 27.02
CA MET A 179 6.40 9.18 26.97
C MET A 179 7.29 8.03 26.51
N HIS A 180 8.54 8.32 26.12
CA HIS A 180 9.46 7.37 25.49
C HIS A 180 8.86 6.69 24.27
N LEU A 181 8.11 7.46 23.48
CA LEU A 181 7.45 7.03 22.25
C LEU A 181 8.06 7.74 21.04
N GLU A 182 8.45 6.94 20.04
CA GLU A 182 8.77 7.44 18.71
C GLU A 182 7.55 7.26 17.80
N LEU A 183 6.94 8.37 17.40
CA LEU A 183 5.76 8.38 16.56
C LEU A 183 5.87 9.48 15.51
N THR A 184 5.73 9.09 14.24
CA THR A 184 5.65 10.03 13.12
C THR A 184 4.25 10.61 13.02
N LEU A 185 4.12 11.90 13.21
CA LEU A 185 2.86 12.65 13.15
C LEU A 185 2.95 13.75 12.09
N PRO A 186 1.87 14.04 11.37
CA PRO A 186 1.86 15.11 10.38
C PRO A 186 2.03 16.48 11.03
N ARG A 187 2.55 17.45 10.27
CA ARG A 187 2.87 18.81 10.75
C ARG A 187 1.71 19.52 11.39
N ASP A 188 0.48 19.31 10.92
CA ASP A 188 -0.75 19.91 11.43
C ASP A 188 -1.30 19.24 12.70
N ALA A 189 -0.61 18.20 13.22
CA ALA A 189 -0.94 17.62 14.51
C ALA A 189 -0.67 18.61 15.65
N ARG A 190 -1.52 18.62 16.67
CA ARG A 190 -1.40 19.48 17.84
C ARG A 190 -1.79 18.75 19.11
N TRP A 191 -1.26 19.19 20.23
CA TRP A 191 -1.71 18.72 21.52
C TRP A 191 -3.12 19.24 21.81
N ALA A 192 -4.07 18.32 21.99
CA ALA A 192 -5.40 18.64 22.53
C ALA A 192 -5.38 18.61 24.07
N LYS A 193 -4.63 17.66 24.66
CA LYS A 193 -4.43 17.55 26.11
C LYS A 193 -3.11 16.82 26.38
N LYS A 194 -2.38 17.26 27.41
CA LYS A 194 -1.19 16.54 27.89
C LYS A 194 -1.04 16.70 29.40
N ASN A 195 -0.62 15.62 30.06
CA ASN A 195 -0.15 15.58 31.43
C ASN A 195 0.94 14.52 31.57
N ASP A 196 1.37 14.18 32.78
CA ASP A 196 2.48 13.23 33.00
C ASP A 196 2.13 11.77 32.67
N GLU A 197 0.85 11.43 32.64
CA GLU A 197 0.37 10.05 32.41
C GLU A 197 -0.28 9.87 31.03
N MET A 198 -0.78 10.96 30.42
CA MET A 198 -1.56 10.89 29.19
C MET A 198 -1.20 12.03 28.23
N GLY A 199 -1.18 11.70 26.96
CA GLY A 199 -1.11 12.64 25.84
C GLY A 199 -2.22 12.41 24.85
N TRP A 200 -2.98 13.47 24.52
CA TRP A 200 -3.93 13.46 23.42
C TRP A 200 -3.48 14.47 22.37
N ILE A 201 -3.20 13.95 21.19
CA ILE A 201 -2.83 14.72 20.00
C ILE A 201 -3.97 14.61 19.01
N ASP A 202 -4.39 15.70 18.42
CA ASP A 202 -5.41 15.72 17.38
C ASP A 202 -4.96 16.48 16.12
N ARG A 203 -5.68 16.26 15.04
CA ARG A 203 -5.68 17.07 13.84
C ARG A 203 -7.07 17.13 13.24
N GLN A 204 -7.39 18.23 12.59
CA GLN A 204 -8.64 18.41 11.86
C GLN A 204 -8.36 18.46 10.36
N LEU A 205 -9.14 17.73 9.61
CA LEU A 205 -9.06 17.65 8.15
C LEU A 205 -10.44 17.87 7.56
N THR A 206 -10.48 18.54 6.41
CA THR A 206 -11.67 18.52 5.56
C THR A 206 -11.43 17.57 4.40
N ARG A 207 -12.31 16.60 4.21
CA ARG A 207 -12.26 15.63 3.12
C ARG A 207 -13.48 15.76 2.24
N MET A 208 -13.26 15.83 0.92
CA MET A 208 -14.35 15.77 -0.04
C MET A 208 -14.70 14.32 -0.32
N LYS A 209 -15.98 13.94 -0.14
CA LYS A 209 -16.51 12.63 -0.48
C LYS A 209 -17.93 12.79 -1.03
N GLY A 210 -18.20 12.22 -2.21
CA GLY A 210 -19.52 12.32 -2.85
C GLY A 210 -19.95 13.73 -3.27
N GLY A 211 -19.01 14.67 -3.41
CA GLY A 211 -19.28 16.09 -3.71
C GLY A 211 -19.43 16.99 -2.49
N ASP A 212 -19.49 16.42 -1.28
CA ASP A 212 -19.63 17.16 -0.03
C ASP A 212 -18.33 17.21 0.78
N ASN A 213 -18.14 18.29 1.53
CA ASN A 213 -17.05 18.42 2.47
C ASN A 213 -17.41 17.76 3.80
N HIS A 214 -16.53 16.89 4.28
CA HIS A 214 -16.65 16.24 5.58
C HIS A 214 -15.50 16.66 6.47
N ASP A 215 -15.82 17.15 7.66
CA ASP A 215 -14.82 17.41 8.68
C ASP A 215 -14.47 16.10 9.39
N VAL A 216 -13.18 15.77 9.34
CA VAL A 216 -12.62 14.55 9.93
C VAL A 216 -11.68 14.96 11.04
N GLN A 217 -11.94 14.51 12.26
CA GLN A 217 -11.00 14.61 13.37
C GLN A 217 -10.24 13.30 13.50
N GLN A 218 -8.92 13.38 13.43
CA GLN A 218 -8.03 12.25 13.70
C GLN A 218 -7.33 12.51 15.03
N GLY A 219 -7.29 11.49 15.90
CA GLY A 219 -6.67 11.61 17.20
C GLY A 219 -5.77 10.43 17.52
N PHE A 220 -4.70 10.72 18.24
CA PHE A 220 -3.85 9.75 18.90
C PHE A 220 -3.90 10.00 20.41
N VAL A 221 -4.20 8.94 21.17
CA VAL A 221 -4.15 8.98 22.64
C VAL A 221 -3.12 7.98 23.11
N GLY A 222 -2.08 8.48 23.76
CA GLY A 222 -1.08 7.71 24.45
C GLY A 222 -1.24 7.83 25.96
N TYR A 223 -1.03 6.73 26.69
CA TYR A 223 -1.03 6.75 28.16
C TYR A 223 0.02 5.78 28.70
N ARG A 224 0.49 6.06 29.91
CA ARG A 224 1.44 5.24 30.65
C ARG A 224 0.76 4.66 31.88
N GLU A 225 1.04 3.41 32.15
CA GLU A 225 0.63 2.74 33.38
C GLU A 225 1.68 1.69 33.80
N PRO A 226 1.79 1.35 35.08
CA PRO A 226 2.69 0.30 35.51
C PRO A 226 2.32 -1.05 34.87
N TYR A 227 3.32 -1.78 34.44
CA TYR A 227 3.12 -3.14 33.94
C TYR A 227 2.78 -4.07 35.13
N THR A 228 1.68 -4.77 35.08
CA THR A 228 1.26 -5.75 36.09
C THR A 228 1.24 -7.18 35.54
N SER A 229 0.76 -7.38 34.34
CA SER A 229 0.71 -8.69 33.67
C SER A 229 0.43 -8.59 32.18
N GLY A 230 0.67 -9.68 31.44
CA GLY A 230 0.32 -9.78 30.02
C GLY A 230 -1.16 -9.59 29.72
N GLN A 231 -2.05 -9.77 30.69
CA GLN A 231 -3.48 -9.58 30.53
C GLN A 231 -3.86 -8.13 30.20
N GLN A 232 -3.05 -7.14 30.62
CA GLN A 232 -3.23 -5.74 30.24
C GLN A 232 -3.24 -5.52 28.72
N PHE A 233 -2.59 -6.39 27.95
CA PHE A 233 -2.51 -6.31 26.49
C PHE A 233 -3.59 -7.13 25.78
N SER A 234 -4.52 -7.75 26.51
CA SER A 234 -5.67 -8.38 25.89
C SER A 234 -6.53 -7.34 25.16
N MET A 235 -7.24 -7.77 24.11
CA MET A 235 -8.14 -6.90 23.36
C MET A 235 -9.15 -6.21 24.27
N GLN A 236 -9.78 -6.95 25.17
CA GLN A 236 -10.79 -6.44 26.08
C GLN A 236 -10.21 -5.39 27.04
N ALA A 237 -9.07 -5.66 27.67
CA ALA A 237 -8.43 -4.73 28.59
C ALA A 237 -8.08 -3.39 27.90
N ARG A 238 -7.58 -3.45 26.65
CA ARG A 238 -7.29 -2.25 25.85
C ARG A 238 -8.54 -1.45 25.50
N LEU A 239 -9.64 -2.14 25.15
CA LEU A 239 -10.92 -1.48 24.87
C LEU A 239 -11.51 -0.83 26.13
N ASP A 240 -11.47 -1.49 27.26
CA ASP A 240 -11.97 -0.98 28.54
C ASP A 240 -11.16 0.26 28.98
N LYS A 241 -9.84 0.19 28.85
CA LYS A 241 -8.95 1.33 29.13
C LYS A 241 -9.23 2.51 28.21
N ARG A 242 -9.33 2.28 26.91
CA ARG A 242 -9.71 3.32 25.95
C ARG A 242 -11.01 3.99 26.34
N ASN A 243 -12.04 3.21 26.63
CA ASN A 243 -13.36 3.72 27.00
C ASN A 243 -13.34 4.52 28.33
N ALA A 244 -12.46 4.15 29.26
CA ALA A 244 -12.29 4.89 30.51
C ALA A 244 -11.60 6.24 30.31
N ILE A 245 -10.62 6.32 29.39
CA ILE A 245 -9.88 7.55 29.10
C ILE A 245 -10.72 8.54 28.28
N MET A 246 -11.61 8.04 27.40
CA MET A 246 -12.43 8.84 26.50
C MET A 246 -13.74 9.34 27.13
N ARG A 247 -14.02 9.00 28.38
CA ARG A 247 -15.15 9.55 29.18
C ARG A 247 -14.73 10.83 29.92
#